data_75d663c4f040cf98e3d85c550a5e48ab
#
_entry.id   75d663c4f040cf98e3d85c550a5e48ab
#
_cell.length_a   1.000
_cell.length_b   1.000
_cell.length_c   1.000
_cell.angle_alpha   90.00
_cell.angle_beta   90.00
_cell.angle_gamma   90.00
#
_symmetry.space_group_name_H-M   'P 1'
#
loop_
_entity.id
_entity.type
_entity.pdbx_description
1 polymer ?
#
loop_
_entity_poly.entity_id
_entity_poly.type
_entity_poly.pdbx_seq_one_letter_code
_entity_poly.pdbx_strand_id
1 'polypeptide(L)'
;TDTVQGIANFPTSGGLTVASGAVSIDIQGAITAGVYGGANKTVSLTVNNKGILTAVSDSSIASSNYKATIGDGTTNPIVVTHSLSSTDVIVELFDISTGATVYPDVTRNSASQVTITTNTALANNSTRILISRLD
;
A
#
# COMPACT_ATOMS: atom_id res chain seq x y z
N THR A 1 -51.87 19.21 27.80
CA THR A 1 -50.80 19.09 26.84
C THR A 1 -50.94 17.78 26.10
N ASP A 2 -51.51 17.87 24.92
CA ASP A 2 -51.75 16.74 24.06
C ASP A 2 -50.44 16.35 23.37
N THR A 3 -49.76 15.36 23.88
CA THR A 3 -48.66 14.73 23.19
C THR A 3 -49.24 13.72 22.21
N VAL A 4 -49.52 14.15 21.00
CA VAL A 4 -49.79 13.23 19.89
C VAL A 4 -48.51 12.44 19.64
N GLN A 5 -48.46 11.26 20.24
CA GLN A 5 -47.42 10.28 19.86
C GLN A 5 -47.78 9.76 18.46
N GLY A 6 -47.15 10.33 17.46
CA GLY A 6 -47.18 9.72 16.13
C GLY A 6 -46.52 8.36 16.22
N ILE A 7 -47.29 7.30 16.02
CA ILE A 7 -46.76 5.93 15.94
C ILE A 7 -46.10 5.78 14.57
N ALA A 8 -44.80 6.17 14.46
CA ALA A 8 -44.01 5.75 13.34
C ALA A 8 -43.50 4.33 13.61
N ASN A 9 -43.97 3.37 12.82
CA ASN A 9 -43.49 2.01 12.87
C ASN A 9 -42.22 1.93 12.00
N PHE A 10 -41.08 1.97 12.62
CA PHE A 10 -39.80 1.73 11.93
C PHE A 10 -39.50 0.22 11.96
N PRO A 11 -39.42 -0.43 10.80
CA PRO A 11 -39.04 -1.85 10.78
C PRO A 11 -37.65 -2.05 11.34
N THR A 12 -37.46 -2.95 12.26
CA THR A 12 -36.20 -3.27 12.93
C THR A 12 -35.11 -3.79 11.98
N SER A 13 -35.43 -4.06 10.72
CA SER A 13 -34.50 -4.48 9.67
C SER A 13 -34.09 -3.34 8.72
N GLY A 14 -34.41 -2.10 9.02
CA GLY A 14 -34.28 -0.95 8.10
C GLY A 14 -33.06 -0.06 8.32
N GLY A 15 -32.20 -0.37 9.27
CA GLY A 15 -31.04 0.50 9.59
C GLY A 15 -31.38 1.67 10.51
N LEU A 16 -32.60 1.72 11.05
CA LEU A 16 -33.01 2.67 12.07
C LEU A 16 -33.49 1.91 13.30
N THR A 17 -33.01 2.28 14.47
CA THR A 17 -33.50 1.80 15.76
C THR A 17 -34.20 2.92 16.51
N VAL A 18 -35.30 2.58 17.20
CA VAL A 18 -35.97 3.50 18.10
C VAL A 18 -35.87 2.94 19.51
N ALA A 19 -35.20 3.63 20.38
CA ALA A 19 -35.10 3.27 21.79
C ALA A 19 -35.45 4.49 22.65
N SER A 20 -36.38 4.34 23.59
CA SER A 20 -36.78 5.40 24.53
C SER A 20 -37.16 6.74 23.85
N GLY A 21 -37.80 6.66 22.68
CA GLY A 21 -38.22 7.81 21.90
C GLY A 21 -37.12 8.50 21.06
N ALA A 22 -35.89 8.02 21.10
CA ALA A 22 -34.82 8.45 20.23
C ALA A 22 -34.72 7.56 18.99
N VAL A 23 -34.61 8.18 17.83
CA VAL A 23 -34.33 7.50 16.54
C VAL A 23 -32.84 7.55 16.31
N SER A 24 -32.23 6.39 16.16
CA SER A 24 -30.81 6.27 15.84
C SER A 24 -30.61 5.43 14.56
N ILE A 25 -29.55 5.73 13.85
CA ILE A 25 -29.13 4.89 12.74
C ILE A 25 -28.45 3.66 13.33
N ASP A 26 -29.02 2.48 13.03
CA ASP A 26 -28.39 1.22 13.40
C ASP A 26 -27.22 0.97 12.45
N ILE A 27 -26.02 1.02 12.98
CA ILE A 27 -24.81 0.70 12.23
C ILE A 27 -24.77 -0.80 12.02
N GLN A 28 -25.26 -1.22 10.87
CA GLN A 28 -25.30 -2.64 10.45
C GLN A 28 -23.88 -3.08 10.09
N GLY A 29 -23.30 -3.90 10.93
CA GLY A 29 -22.04 -4.56 10.67
C GLY A 29 -20.88 -4.09 11.55
N ALA A 30 -19.74 -4.71 11.38
CA ALA A 30 -18.52 -4.49 12.16
C ALA A 30 -17.72 -3.26 11.70
N ILE A 31 -18.39 -2.10 11.50
CA ILE A 31 -17.68 -0.87 11.21
C ILE A 31 -17.21 -0.27 12.52
N THR A 32 -15.91 -0.36 12.77
CA THR A 32 -15.28 0.32 13.90
C THR A 32 -14.99 1.76 13.54
N ALA A 33 -15.34 2.70 14.41
CA ALA A 33 -14.97 4.10 14.21
C ALA A 33 -13.44 4.23 14.12
N GLY A 34 -12.93 4.90 13.08
CA GLY A 34 -11.50 5.02 12.85
C GLY A 34 -11.19 5.75 11.55
N VAL A 35 -9.90 5.92 11.30
CA VAL A 35 -9.38 6.45 10.03
C VAL A 35 -9.03 5.27 9.12
N TYR A 36 -9.58 5.25 7.93
CA TYR A 36 -9.33 4.24 6.90
C TYR A 36 -8.63 4.88 5.71
N GLY A 37 -7.71 4.13 5.10
CA GLY A 37 -6.90 4.63 3.99
C GLY A 37 -5.62 5.32 4.45
N GLY A 38 -4.89 5.87 3.50
CA GLY A 38 -3.62 6.54 3.69
C GLY A 38 -2.76 6.51 2.44
N ALA A 39 -1.55 7.07 2.49
CA ALA A 39 -0.67 7.21 1.33
C ALA A 39 -0.34 5.88 0.62
N ASN A 40 -0.32 4.77 1.38
CA ASN A 40 0.03 3.43 0.87
C ASN A 40 -1.06 2.40 1.18
N LYS A 41 -2.33 2.82 1.20
CA LYS A 41 -3.45 1.94 1.50
C LYS A 41 -4.61 2.19 0.55
N THR A 42 -5.23 1.12 0.06
CA THR A 42 -6.54 1.15 -0.60
C THR A 42 -7.63 0.91 0.42
N VAL A 43 -8.77 1.55 0.24
CA VAL A 43 -9.97 1.32 1.05
C VAL A 43 -10.96 0.48 0.24
N SER A 44 -11.44 -0.60 0.82
CA SER A 44 -12.57 -1.39 0.31
C SER A 44 -13.81 -1.05 1.10
N LEU A 45 -14.86 -0.68 0.40
CA LEU A 45 -16.16 -0.34 0.96
C LEU A 45 -17.20 -1.34 0.47
N THR A 46 -17.99 -1.87 1.40
CA THR A 46 -19.15 -2.70 1.05
C THR A 46 -20.42 -1.97 1.44
N VAL A 47 -21.33 -1.84 0.50
CA VAL A 47 -22.64 -1.21 0.69
C VAL A 47 -23.75 -2.22 0.42
N ASN A 48 -24.85 -2.11 1.15
CA ASN A 48 -26.03 -2.92 0.89
C ASN A 48 -26.87 -2.35 -0.28
N ASN A 49 -27.96 -3.03 -0.62
CA ASN A 49 -28.89 -2.61 -1.68
C ASN A 49 -29.65 -1.30 -1.40
N LYS A 50 -29.50 -0.73 -0.20
CA LYS A 50 -30.06 0.58 0.19
C LYS A 50 -29.01 1.69 0.19
N GLY A 51 -27.75 1.39 -0.22
CA GLY A 51 -26.67 2.35 -0.21
C GLY A 51 -26.03 2.58 1.17
N ILE A 52 -26.34 1.73 2.16
CA ILE A 52 -25.79 1.86 3.52
C ILE A 52 -24.45 1.11 3.57
N LEU A 53 -23.41 1.76 4.09
CA LEU A 53 -22.12 1.15 4.32
C LEU A 53 -22.22 0.04 5.37
N THR A 54 -21.82 -1.17 5.01
CA THR A 54 -21.91 -2.36 5.88
C THR A 54 -20.55 -2.91 6.29
N ALA A 55 -19.50 -2.59 5.55
CA ALA A 55 -18.14 -2.92 5.93
C ALA A 55 -17.17 -1.90 5.34
N VAL A 56 -16.08 -1.67 6.04
CA VAL A 56 -14.91 -0.91 5.58
C VAL A 56 -13.65 -1.63 6.03
N SER A 57 -12.71 -1.75 5.13
CA SER A 57 -11.37 -2.28 5.42
C SER A 57 -10.33 -1.54 4.62
N ASP A 58 -9.11 -1.52 5.09
CA ASP A 58 -7.98 -1.05 4.30
C ASP A 58 -6.96 -2.17 4.08
N SER A 59 -6.28 -2.08 2.95
CA SER A 59 -5.20 -2.99 2.57
C SER A 59 -3.98 -2.18 2.18
N SER A 60 -2.81 -2.64 2.57
CA SER A 60 -1.57 -2.02 2.11
C SER A 60 -1.43 -2.16 0.60
N ILE A 61 -1.09 -1.07 -0.07
CA ILE A 61 -0.65 -1.12 -1.47
C ILE A 61 0.78 -1.64 -1.44
N ALA A 62 1.05 -2.73 -2.17
CA ALA A 62 2.41 -3.20 -2.35
C ALA A 62 3.26 -2.09 -2.96
N SER A 63 4.46 -1.87 -2.42
CA SER A 63 5.39 -0.91 -3.02
C SER A 63 5.75 -1.39 -4.42
N SER A 64 5.63 -0.50 -5.41
CA SER A 64 6.11 -0.75 -6.77
C SER A 64 7.57 -0.33 -6.96
N ASN A 65 8.18 0.28 -5.95
CA ASN A 65 9.52 0.84 -6.01
C ASN A 65 10.39 0.39 -4.83
N TYR A 66 11.65 0.16 -5.11
CA TYR A 66 12.70 -0.13 -4.13
C TYR A 66 13.86 0.84 -4.33
N LYS A 67 14.46 1.30 -3.24
CA LYS A 67 15.59 2.20 -3.24
C LYS A 67 16.58 1.77 -2.17
N ALA A 68 17.85 1.67 -2.54
CA ALA A 68 18.95 1.40 -1.60
C ALA A 68 20.23 2.15 -2.00
N THR A 69 21.16 2.19 -1.08
CA THR A 69 22.55 2.57 -1.34
C THR A 69 23.38 1.30 -1.36
N ILE A 70 24.23 1.14 -2.36
CA ILE A 70 25.08 -0.03 -2.56
C ILE A 70 26.54 0.37 -2.77
N GLY A 71 27.41 -0.65 -2.67
CA GLY A 71 28.86 -0.52 -2.76
C GLY A 71 29.51 -0.71 -1.39
N ASP A 72 30.58 -1.50 -1.34
CA ASP A 72 31.42 -1.75 -0.15
C ASP A 72 32.92 -1.64 -0.47
N GLY A 73 33.26 -1.29 -1.71
CA GLY A 73 34.61 -1.18 -2.22
C GLY A 73 35.25 -2.51 -2.63
N THR A 74 34.58 -3.64 -2.42
CA THR A 74 35.20 -4.98 -2.60
C THR A 74 34.32 -5.96 -3.34
N THR A 75 33.01 -5.96 -3.06
CA THR A 75 32.07 -6.94 -3.62
C THR A 75 31.66 -6.60 -5.05
N ASN A 76 31.87 -7.54 -5.97
CA ASN A 76 31.37 -7.48 -7.34
C ASN A 76 31.31 -8.91 -7.88
N PRO A 77 30.14 -9.43 -8.30
CA PRO A 77 28.83 -8.77 -8.40
C PRO A 77 28.11 -8.55 -7.05
N ILE A 78 27.19 -7.59 -7.00
CA ILE A 78 26.35 -7.29 -5.82
C ILE A 78 24.94 -7.88 -6.02
N VAL A 79 24.48 -8.67 -5.07
CA VAL A 79 23.09 -9.15 -5.04
C VAL A 79 22.22 -8.18 -4.24
N VAL A 80 21.15 -7.69 -4.86
CA VAL A 80 20.21 -6.76 -4.24
C VAL A 80 18.85 -7.45 -4.10
N THR A 81 18.34 -7.52 -2.86
CA THR A 81 17.00 -8.01 -2.57
C THR A 81 16.03 -6.83 -2.52
N HIS A 82 15.06 -6.80 -3.44
CA HIS A 82 14.09 -5.68 -3.57
C HIS A 82 12.67 -6.04 -3.12
N SER A 83 12.34 -7.32 -3.01
CA SER A 83 11.04 -7.83 -2.52
C SER A 83 9.80 -7.25 -3.24
N LEU A 84 9.91 -6.91 -4.54
CA LEU A 84 8.82 -6.36 -5.35
C LEU A 84 7.88 -7.43 -5.93
N SER A 85 8.21 -8.73 -5.71
CA SER A 85 7.42 -9.88 -6.18
C SER A 85 7.19 -9.92 -7.70
N SER A 86 8.15 -9.39 -8.48
CA SER A 86 8.12 -9.41 -9.95
C SER A 86 9.54 -9.47 -10.52
N THR A 87 9.70 -10.17 -11.65
CA THR A 87 10.91 -10.11 -12.48
C THR A 87 10.86 -8.97 -13.49
N ASP A 88 9.66 -8.41 -13.74
CA ASP A 88 9.47 -7.29 -14.66
C ASP A 88 9.78 -5.97 -13.97
N VAL A 89 11.08 -5.73 -13.79
CA VAL A 89 11.58 -4.55 -13.10
C VAL A 89 12.55 -3.75 -13.98
N ILE A 90 12.47 -2.43 -13.86
CA ILE A 90 13.50 -1.50 -14.34
C ILE A 90 14.49 -1.28 -13.20
N VAL A 91 15.77 -1.32 -13.53
CA VAL A 91 16.86 -1.08 -12.59
C VAL A 91 17.71 0.09 -13.10
N GLU A 92 17.87 1.09 -12.28
CA GLU A 92 18.69 2.27 -12.58
C GLU A 92 19.66 2.51 -11.43
N LEU A 93 20.90 2.87 -11.78
CA LEU A 93 21.95 3.23 -10.82
C LEU A 93 22.51 4.61 -11.12
N PHE A 94 22.87 5.34 -10.06
CA PHE A 94 23.64 6.57 -10.20
C PHE A 94 24.63 6.76 -9.04
N ASP A 95 25.73 7.43 -9.34
CA ASP A 95 26.69 7.86 -8.33
C ASP A 95 26.10 8.99 -7.48
N ILE A 96 26.11 8.83 -6.16
CA ILE A 96 25.43 9.74 -5.23
C ILE A 96 26.13 11.11 -5.19
N SER A 97 27.44 11.15 -5.39
CA SER A 97 28.22 12.38 -5.28
C SER A 97 28.11 13.27 -6.51
N THR A 98 28.03 12.66 -7.68
CA THR A 98 28.03 13.35 -8.96
C THR A 98 26.67 13.42 -9.65
N GLY A 99 25.74 12.52 -9.28
CA GLY A 99 24.48 12.31 -9.97
C GLY A 99 24.60 11.58 -11.32
N ALA A 100 25.81 11.16 -11.71
CA ALA A 100 26.05 10.48 -12.97
C ALA A 100 25.45 9.08 -12.97
N THR A 101 24.76 8.71 -14.07
CA THR A 101 24.22 7.35 -14.23
C THR A 101 25.35 6.35 -14.37
N VAL A 102 25.22 5.23 -13.66
CA VAL A 102 26.10 4.06 -13.74
C VAL A 102 25.39 2.98 -14.56
N TYR A 103 26.07 2.43 -15.55
CA TYR A 103 25.53 1.40 -16.45
C TYR A 103 26.13 0.02 -16.10
N PRO A 104 25.49 -0.76 -15.23
CA PRO A 104 25.93 -2.11 -14.91
C PRO A 104 25.30 -3.14 -15.85
N ASP A 105 25.84 -4.35 -15.85
CA ASP A 105 25.10 -5.52 -16.28
C ASP A 105 24.11 -5.92 -15.17
N VAL A 106 22.85 -6.13 -15.53
CA VAL A 106 21.78 -6.49 -14.58
C VAL A 106 21.22 -7.87 -14.92
N THR A 107 21.35 -8.78 -13.98
CA THR A 107 20.68 -10.09 -14.04
C THR A 107 19.50 -10.13 -13.07
N ARG A 108 18.32 -10.49 -13.56
CA ARG A 108 17.10 -10.67 -12.76
C ARG A 108 17.05 -12.13 -12.28
N ASN A 109 17.49 -12.37 -11.05
CA ASN A 109 17.63 -13.72 -10.50
C ASN A 109 16.30 -14.35 -10.10
N SER A 110 15.39 -13.54 -9.59
CA SER A 110 14.08 -13.97 -9.12
C SER A 110 13.11 -12.80 -9.02
N ALA A 111 11.87 -13.07 -8.65
CA ALA A 111 10.88 -12.03 -8.39
C ALA A 111 11.22 -11.10 -7.21
N SER A 112 12.30 -11.37 -6.46
CA SER A 112 12.72 -10.58 -5.31
C SER A 112 14.18 -10.14 -5.34
N GLN A 113 14.97 -10.55 -6.34
CA GLN A 113 16.40 -10.29 -6.39
C GLN A 113 16.92 -9.96 -7.78
N VAL A 114 17.84 -9.01 -7.83
CA VAL A 114 18.67 -8.72 -9.00
C VAL A 114 20.15 -8.79 -8.62
N THR A 115 20.99 -9.16 -9.58
CA THR A 115 22.45 -9.10 -9.46
C THR A 115 22.97 -7.97 -10.33
N ILE A 116 23.81 -7.15 -9.74
CA ILE A 116 24.46 -5.98 -10.36
C ILE A 116 25.94 -6.33 -10.57
N THR A 117 26.39 -6.31 -11.80
CA THR A 117 27.81 -6.52 -12.17
C THR A 117 28.35 -5.27 -12.82
N THR A 118 29.45 -4.77 -12.30
CA THR A 118 30.19 -3.59 -12.81
C THR A 118 31.61 -3.98 -13.17
N ASN A 119 32.30 -3.13 -13.93
CA ASN A 119 33.71 -3.40 -14.32
C ASN A 119 34.66 -3.44 -13.12
N THR A 120 34.34 -2.65 -12.09
CA THR A 120 35.10 -2.58 -10.82
C THR A 120 34.12 -2.55 -9.66
N ALA A 121 34.54 -3.00 -8.47
CA ALA A 121 33.72 -2.91 -7.28
C ALA A 121 33.31 -1.45 -7.01
N LEU A 122 32.03 -1.24 -6.68
CA LEU A 122 31.50 0.08 -6.35
C LEU A 122 32.05 0.53 -5.00
N ALA A 123 32.53 1.76 -4.92
CA ALA A 123 33.06 2.33 -3.68
C ALA A 123 32.03 2.29 -2.55
N ASN A 124 32.49 2.34 -1.31
CA ASN A 124 31.62 2.19 -0.14
C ASN A 124 30.51 3.25 -0.13
N ASN A 125 29.25 2.78 -0.13
CA ASN A 125 28.05 3.60 -0.11
C ASN A 125 28.01 4.71 -1.19
N SER A 126 28.64 4.50 -2.33
CA SER A 126 28.77 5.51 -3.38
C SER A 126 27.62 5.55 -4.37
N THR A 127 26.87 4.47 -4.48
CA THR A 127 25.91 4.29 -5.57
C THR A 127 24.49 4.09 -5.05
N ARG A 128 23.55 4.83 -5.65
CA ARG A 128 22.12 4.64 -5.42
C ARG A 128 21.58 3.69 -6.47
N ILE A 129 20.85 2.65 -6.01
CA ILE A 129 20.04 1.80 -6.87
C ILE A 129 18.56 2.13 -6.70
N LEU A 130 17.87 2.25 -7.81
CA LEU A 130 16.43 2.40 -7.94
C LEU A 130 15.90 1.21 -8.71
N ILE A 131 14.88 0.53 -8.19
CA ILE A 131 14.22 -0.59 -8.86
C ILE A 131 12.72 -0.31 -8.87
N SER A 132 12.13 -0.28 -10.06
CA SER A 132 10.70 -0.07 -10.24
C SER A 132 10.06 -1.28 -10.89
N ARG A 133 8.98 -1.76 -10.31
CA ARG A 133 8.13 -2.80 -10.87
C ARG A 133 7.22 -2.19 -11.95
N LEU A 134 7.00 -2.91 -13.06
CA LEU A 134 6.24 -2.46 -14.23
C LEU A 134 4.79 -2.99 -14.29
N ASP A 135 4.46 -3.99 -13.47
CA ASP A 135 3.14 -4.68 -13.45
C ASP A 135 2.34 -4.41 -12.17
#